data_c662dd15ee6f21915dd9a1b03cb7dbcc
#
_entry.id   c662dd15ee6f21915dd9a1b03cb7dbcc
#
_cell.length_a   1.000
_cell.length_b   1.000
_cell.length_c   1.000
_cell.angle_alpha   90.00
_cell.angle_beta   90.00
_cell.angle_gamma   90.00
#
_symmetry.space_group_name_H-M   'P 1'
#
loop_
_entity.id
_entity.type
_entity.pdbx_description
1 polymer ?
#
loop_
_entity_poly.entity_id
_entity_poly.type
_entity_poly.pdbx_seq_one_letter_code
_entity_poly.pdbx_strand_id
1 'polypeptide(L)'
;FPYTTLFRSEKMIKRAGLDYWDKLDVRTYINFEDFLEKNNDPKIYMATTKAKHVYSAPAYEDDEDVYIMFGKESAGIPEEILLNYEETSIRIPMLPHIRSLNLSNSVAIVAYEVLRHQGFKAFQMEGQLHHYKW
;
A
#
# COMPACT_ATOMS: atom_id res chain seq x y z
N PHE A 1 5.25 5.39 -5.38
CA PHE A 1 3.93 5.17 -4.82
C PHE A 1 2.93 5.13 -5.89
N PRO A 2 2.29 4.11 -5.90
CA PRO A 2 1.42 3.88 -6.99
C PRO A 2 -0.01 3.78 -6.59
N TYR A 3 -0.84 3.86 -7.22
CA TYR A 3 -2.03 3.35 -7.85
C TYR A 3 -3.14 3.10 -6.85
N THR A 4 -3.87 4.10 -6.70
CA THR A 4 -5.22 3.95 -6.22
C THR A 4 -6.11 4.04 -7.43
N THR A 5 -6.86 2.99 -7.69
CA THR A 5 -8.01 3.11 -8.57
C THR A 5 -9.01 3.99 -7.84
N LEU A 6 -8.88 5.29 -7.95
CA LEU A 6 -9.75 6.21 -7.28
C LEU A 6 -10.91 6.53 -8.20
N PHE A 7 -12.06 6.02 -7.84
CA PHE A 7 -13.34 6.46 -8.40
C PHE A 7 -13.76 7.84 -7.85
N ARG A 8 -12.80 8.64 -7.38
CA ARG A 8 -13.08 9.99 -6.88
C ARG A 8 -12.48 11.00 -7.83
N SER A 9 -13.19 12.11 -8.03
CA SER A 9 -12.67 13.19 -8.85
C SER A 9 -11.41 13.77 -8.21
N GLU A 10 -10.48 14.25 -9.02
CA GLU A 10 -9.26 14.96 -8.58
C GLU A 10 -9.59 16.07 -7.58
N LYS A 11 -10.70 16.77 -7.79
CA LYS A 11 -11.17 17.82 -6.90
C LYS A 11 -11.50 17.31 -5.49
N MET A 12 -12.08 16.11 -5.37
CA MET A 12 -12.39 15.50 -4.07
C MET A 12 -11.13 15.06 -3.33
N ILE A 13 -10.14 14.60 -4.05
CA ILE A 13 -8.84 14.18 -3.50
C ILE A 13 -8.10 15.40 -2.95
N LYS A 14 -8.07 16.51 -3.68
CA LYS A 14 -7.48 17.76 -3.23
C LYS A 14 -8.16 18.30 -1.98
N ARG A 15 -9.48 18.14 -1.86
CA ARG A 15 -10.24 18.51 -0.65
C ARG A 15 -9.88 17.68 0.57
N ALA A 16 -9.41 16.47 0.39
CA ALA A 16 -8.97 15.60 1.49
C ALA A 16 -7.60 16.00 2.06
N GLY A 17 -7.02 17.12 1.63
CA GLY A 17 -5.77 17.66 2.16
C GLY A 17 -4.51 17.01 1.60
N LEU A 18 -4.59 16.41 0.42
CA LEU A 18 -3.44 15.79 -0.23
C LEU A 18 -2.66 16.82 -1.03
N ASP A 19 -1.96 17.72 -0.35
CA ASP A 19 -1.16 18.79 -0.96
C ASP A 19 -0.02 18.28 -1.82
N TYR A 20 0.37 17.01 -1.62
CA TYR A 20 1.44 16.34 -2.35
C TYR A 20 0.94 15.55 -3.56
N TRP A 21 -0.35 15.66 -3.92
CA TRP A 21 -0.94 14.94 -5.04
C TRP A 21 -0.17 15.12 -6.34
N ASP A 22 0.27 16.36 -6.60
CA ASP A 22 1.02 16.70 -7.80
C ASP A 22 2.44 16.07 -7.84
N LYS A 23 2.92 15.57 -6.70
CA LYS A 23 4.22 14.91 -6.58
C LYS A 23 4.14 13.39 -6.74
N LEU A 24 2.94 12.85 -6.84
CA LEU A 24 2.70 11.42 -7.01
C LEU A 24 2.46 11.11 -8.48
N ASP A 25 3.00 9.99 -8.93
CA ASP A 25 2.66 9.43 -10.24
C ASP A 25 1.37 8.62 -10.09
N VAL A 26 0.24 9.28 -10.36
CA VAL A 26 -1.08 8.66 -10.24
C VAL A 26 -1.56 8.24 -11.62
N ARG A 27 -1.88 6.95 -11.76
CA ARG A 27 -2.42 6.36 -12.97
C ARG A 27 -3.75 5.70 -12.68
N THR A 28 -4.64 5.71 -13.67
CA THR A 28 -5.95 5.07 -13.57
C THR A 28 -6.06 3.94 -14.57
N TYR A 29 -6.80 2.91 -14.19
CA TYR A 29 -7.05 1.73 -15.03
C TYR A 29 -8.55 1.43 -15.04
N ILE A 30 -9.02 0.84 -16.13
CA ILE A 30 -10.43 0.51 -16.30
C ILE A 30 -10.87 -0.54 -15.28
N ASN A 31 -10.02 -1.55 -15.07
CA ASN A 31 -10.23 -2.65 -14.13
C ASN A 31 -8.89 -3.30 -13.76
N PHE A 32 -8.93 -4.35 -12.96
CA PHE A 32 -7.71 -5.04 -12.53
C PHE A 32 -6.98 -5.72 -13.69
N GLU A 33 -7.69 -6.29 -14.63
CA GLU A 33 -7.13 -6.93 -15.82
C GLU A 33 -6.37 -5.92 -16.69
N ASP A 34 -6.91 -4.71 -16.84
CA ASP A 34 -6.24 -3.61 -17.56
C ASP A 34 -4.92 -3.24 -16.88
N PHE A 35 -4.92 -3.17 -15.54
CA PHE A 35 -3.71 -2.93 -14.76
C PHE A 35 -2.66 -4.03 -15.01
N LEU A 36 -3.04 -5.30 -14.92
CA LEU A 36 -2.14 -6.43 -15.13
C LEU A 36 -1.51 -6.40 -16.52
N GLU A 37 -2.33 -6.15 -17.54
CA GLU A 37 -1.87 -6.09 -18.92
C GLU A 37 -0.85 -4.97 -19.13
N LYS A 38 -1.13 -3.78 -18.64
CA LYS A 38 -0.27 -2.60 -18.82
C LYS A 38 1.00 -2.63 -17.98
N ASN A 39 1.06 -3.47 -16.96
CA ASN A 39 2.22 -3.61 -16.09
C ASN A 39 2.91 -4.98 -16.20
N ASN A 40 2.61 -5.73 -17.25
CA ASN A 40 3.23 -7.02 -17.56
C ASN A 40 3.06 -8.07 -16.46
N ASP A 41 1.86 -8.18 -15.90
CA ASP A 41 1.49 -9.16 -14.88
C ASP A 41 2.51 -9.20 -13.72
N PRO A 42 2.67 -8.10 -12.96
CA PRO A 42 3.68 -8.02 -11.92
C PRO A 42 3.31 -8.86 -10.70
N LYS A 43 4.30 -9.19 -9.89
CA LYS A 43 4.07 -9.76 -8.56
C LYS A 43 3.39 -8.70 -7.69
N ILE A 44 2.27 -9.04 -7.08
CA ILE A 44 1.48 -8.13 -6.27
C ILE A 44 1.25 -8.73 -4.89
N TYR A 45 1.50 -7.95 -3.85
CA TYR A 45 1.11 -8.30 -2.48
C TYR A 45 -0.30 -7.77 -2.23
N MET A 46 -1.18 -8.64 -1.75
CA MET A 46 -2.57 -8.30 -1.47
C MET A 46 -2.76 -8.02 0.02
N ALA A 47 -2.93 -6.76 0.38
CA ALA A 47 -3.16 -6.38 1.78
C ALA A 47 -4.63 -6.63 2.15
N THR A 48 -4.86 -7.65 2.96
CA THR A 48 -6.21 -8.11 3.31
C THR A 48 -6.23 -8.75 4.70
N THR A 49 -7.31 -8.55 5.44
CA THR A 49 -7.53 -9.22 6.72
C THR A 49 -7.75 -10.73 6.57
N LYS A 50 -7.93 -11.22 5.34
CA LYS A 50 -8.15 -12.65 5.04
C LYS A 50 -6.86 -13.42 4.79
N ALA A 51 -5.72 -12.75 4.78
CA ALA A 51 -4.44 -13.38 4.51
C ALA A 51 -3.98 -14.27 5.67
N LYS A 52 -3.20 -15.29 5.32
CA LYS A 52 -2.57 -16.22 6.27
C LYS A 52 -1.18 -15.74 6.71
N HIS A 53 -0.57 -14.85 5.95
CA HIS A 53 0.79 -14.36 6.19
C HIS A 53 0.76 -12.96 6.80
N VAL A 54 1.59 -12.73 7.81
CA VAL A 54 1.77 -11.40 8.40
C VAL A 54 2.52 -10.50 7.41
N TYR A 55 2.17 -9.23 7.37
CA TYR A 55 2.76 -8.25 6.46
C TYR A 55 4.29 -8.13 6.55
N SER A 56 4.87 -8.51 7.68
CA SER A 56 6.31 -8.47 7.91
C SER A 56 7.04 -9.76 7.51
N ALA A 57 6.32 -10.79 7.08
CA ALA A 57 6.91 -12.08 6.72
C ALA A 57 7.65 -12.08 5.36
N PRO A 58 7.14 -11.42 4.31
CA PRO A 58 7.81 -11.44 3.03
C PRO A 58 9.17 -10.72 3.05
N ALA A 59 10.12 -11.24 2.28
CA ALA A 59 11.32 -10.52 1.93
C ALA A 59 11.00 -9.65 0.70
N TYR A 60 10.58 -8.43 0.92
CA TYR A 60 10.25 -7.50 -0.18
C TYR A 60 11.53 -7.19 -0.97
N GLU A 61 11.46 -7.30 -2.29
CA GLU A 61 12.62 -7.18 -3.18
C GLU A 61 13.21 -5.76 -3.13
N ASP A 62 14.54 -5.67 -3.06
CA ASP A 62 15.26 -4.39 -2.97
C ASP A 62 15.43 -3.68 -4.30
N ASP A 63 15.55 -4.44 -5.38
CA ASP A 63 15.96 -3.93 -6.69
C ASP A 63 14.79 -3.79 -7.68
N GLU A 64 13.57 -4.12 -7.24
CA GLU A 64 12.38 -4.10 -8.09
C GLU A 64 11.29 -3.25 -7.45
N ASP A 65 10.37 -2.79 -8.29
CA ASP A 65 9.17 -2.14 -7.80
C ASP A 65 8.32 -3.13 -7.02
N VAL A 66 7.88 -2.73 -5.85
CA VAL A 66 6.98 -3.53 -5.02
C VAL A 66 5.55 -3.03 -5.22
N TYR A 67 4.69 -3.92 -5.65
CA TYR A 67 3.26 -3.63 -5.84
C TYR A 67 2.47 -4.15 -4.66
N ILE A 68 1.65 -3.30 -4.08
CA ILE A 68 0.76 -3.68 -2.99
C ILE A 68 -0.64 -3.22 -3.34
N MET A 69 -1.58 -4.15 -3.34
CA MET A 69 -2.97 -3.85 -3.58
C MET A 69 -3.73 -3.73 -2.26
N PHE A 70 -4.47 -2.66 -2.13
CA PHE A 70 -5.43 -2.47 -1.05
C PHE A 70 -6.84 -2.48 -1.62
N GLY A 71 -7.80 -2.95 -0.85
CA GLY A 71 -9.17 -2.97 -1.28
C GLY A 71 -9.94 -1.70 -0.93
N LYS A 72 -11.20 -1.69 -1.32
CA LYS A 72 -12.15 -0.66 -0.94
C LYS A 72 -12.34 -0.67 0.58
N GLU A 73 -12.58 0.49 1.17
CA GLU A 73 -12.86 0.62 2.60
C GLU A 73 -14.07 -0.22 3.03
N SER A 74 -15.07 -0.32 2.17
CA SER A 74 -16.34 -0.98 2.48
C SER A 74 -16.30 -2.50 2.30
N ALA A 75 -15.53 -3.04 1.34
CA ALA A 75 -15.62 -4.44 0.96
C ALA A 75 -14.27 -5.17 0.86
N GLY A 76 -13.17 -4.44 0.88
CA GLY A 76 -11.84 -5.03 0.69
C GLY A 76 -11.59 -5.48 -0.76
N ILE A 77 -10.58 -6.33 -0.93
CA ILE A 77 -10.25 -6.93 -2.22
C ILE A 77 -11.23 -8.08 -2.49
N PRO A 78 -11.81 -8.18 -3.70
CA PRO A 78 -12.70 -9.30 -4.03
C PRO A 78 -12.01 -10.65 -3.86
N GLU A 79 -12.72 -11.62 -3.30
CA GLU A 79 -12.16 -12.95 -3.04
C GLU A 79 -11.75 -13.69 -4.32
N GLU A 80 -12.43 -13.43 -5.42
CA GLU A 80 -12.07 -13.99 -6.74
C GLU A 80 -10.66 -13.59 -7.15
N ILE A 81 -10.25 -12.36 -6.83
CA ILE A 81 -8.89 -11.90 -7.07
C ILE A 81 -7.92 -12.59 -6.09
N LEU A 82 -8.25 -12.64 -4.81
CA LEU A 82 -7.40 -13.20 -3.77
C LEU A 82 -7.04 -14.67 -3.99
N LEU A 83 -7.92 -15.43 -4.63
CA LEU A 83 -7.68 -16.85 -4.91
C LEU A 83 -6.38 -17.12 -5.69
N ASN A 84 -5.96 -16.16 -6.51
CA ASN A 84 -4.75 -16.29 -7.31
C ASN A 84 -3.50 -15.73 -6.60
N TYR A 85 -3.65 -15.19 -5.39
CA TYR A 85 -2.58 -14.51 -4.66
C TYR A 85 -2.45 -14.98 -3.21
N GLU A 86 -2.76 -16.23 -2.93
CA GLU A 86 -2.68 -16.77 -1.55
C GLU A 86 -1.30 -16.56 -0.93
N GLU A 87 -0.24 -16.89 -1.67
CA GLU A 87 1.13 -16.81 -1.18
C GLU A 87 1.63 -15.36 -0.97
N THR A 88 1.07 -14.41 -1.69
CA THR A 88 1.45 -13.00 -1.58
C THR A 88 0.38 -12.16 -0.88
N SER A 89 -0.63 -12.78 -0.30
CA SER A 89 -1.59 -12.07 0.56
C SER A 89 -0.99 -11.86 1.94
N ILE A 90 -1.07 -10.63 2.42
CA ILE A 90 -0.47 -10.18 3.68
C ILE A 90 -1.49 -9.49 4.55
N ARG A 91 -1.34 -9.62 5.85
CA ARG A 91 -2.22 -8.94 6.81
C ARG A 91 -1.45 -8.20 7.89
N ILE A 92 -2.02 -7.10 8.33
CA ILE A 92 -1.58 -6.41 9.54
C ILE A 92 -2.24 -7.12 10.73
N PRO A 93 -1.47 -7.59 11.72
CA PRO A 93 -2.07 -8.21 12.91
C PRO A 93 -2.97 -7.24 13.65
N MET A 94 -4.11 -7.73 14.11
CA MET A 94 -5.09 -6.95 14.86
C MET A 94 -5.68 -7.80 15.98
N LEU A 95 -6.20 -7.13 17.01
CA LEU A 95 -6.93 -7.80 18.07
C LEU A 95 -8.23 -8.42 17.50
N PRO A 96 -8.68 -9.56 18.08
CA PRO A 96 -9.80 -10.32 17.49
C PRO A 96 -11.11 -9.54 17.30
N HIS A 97 -11.36 -8.52 18.10
CA HIS A 97 -12.59 -7.72 18.07
C HIS A 97 -12.51 -6.51 17.11
N ILE A 98 -11.37 -6.28 16.50
CA ILE A 98 -11.16 -5.18 15.56
C ILE A 98 -11.32 -5.74 14.14
N ARG A 99 -12.22 -5.13 13.35
CA ARG A 99 -12.54 -5.62 12.00
C ARG A 99 -11.48 -5.24 10.97
N SER A 100 -11.09 -3.97 10.98
CA SER A 100 -10.12 -3.45 10.03
C SER A 100 -9.55 -2.13 10.52
N LEU A 101 -8.38 -1.78 10.02
CA LEU A 101 -7.79 -0.47 10.22
C LEU A 101 -8.26 0.48 9.10
N ASN A 102 -8.20 1.76 9.36
CA ASN A 102 -8.41 2.77 8.35
C ASN A 102 -7.47 2.53 7.16
N LEU A 103 -7.97 2.72 5.94
CA LEU A 103 -7.21 2.43 4.71
C LEU A 103 -5.89 3.20 4.64
N SER A 104 -5.90 4.49 4.92
CA SER A 104 -4.68 5.30 4.88
C SER A 104 -3.65 4.86 5.92
N ASN A 105 -4.09 4.45 7.09
CA ASN A 105 -3.22 3.89 8.13
C ASN A 105 -2.61 2.57 7.67
N SER A 106 -3.41 1.70 7.06
CA SER A 106 -2.94 0.42 6.52
C SER A 106 -1.89 0.63 5.43
N VAL A 107 -2.12 1.58 4.53
CA VAL A 107 -1.16 1.94 3.47
C VAL A 107 0.16 2.40 4.09
N ALA A 108 0.11 3.28 5.07
CA ALA A 108 1.31 3.79 5.75
C ALA A 108 2.09 2.66 6.44
N ILE A 109 1.40 1.79 7.19
CA ILE A 109 2.04 0.69 7.91
C ILE A 109 2.76 -0.25 6.95
N VAL A 110 2.07 -0.70 5.89
CA VAL A 110 2.65 -1.65 4.93
C VAL A 110 3.76 -0.99 4.12
N ALA A 111 3.56 0.25 3.65
CA ALA A 111 4.56 0.97 2.89
C ALA A 111 5.86 1.14 3.68
N TYR A 112 5.77 1.52 4.96
CA TYR A 112 6.96 1.67 5.79
C TYR A 112 7.64 0.34 6.11
N GLU A 113 6.91 -0.76 6.19
CA GLU A 113 7.54 -2.08 6.32
C GLU A 113 8.35 -2.43 5.07
N VAL A 114 7.82 -2.19 3.88
CA VAL A 114 8.56 -2.38 2.64
C VAL A 114 9.82 -1.51 2.61
N LEU A 115 9.67 -0.22 2.94
CA LEU A 115 10.79 0.73 2.98
C LEU A 115 11.84 0.33 4.02
N ARG A 116 11.42 -0.13 5.19
CA ARG A 116 12.33 -0.65 6.21
C ARG A 116 13.14 -1.83 5.68
N HIS A 117 12.48 -2.75 5.01
CA HIS A 117 13.11 -3.92 4.42
C HIS A 117 14.15 -3.53 3.36
N GLN A 118 13.86 -2.47 2.61
CA GLN A 118 14.75 -1.91 1.61
C GLN A 118 15.82 -0.95 2.18
N GLY A 119 15.90 -0.83 3.50
CA GLY A 119 16.94 -0.04 4.18
C GLY A 119 16.72 1.46 4.20
N PHE A 120 15.51 1.95 3.93
CA PHE A 120 15.17 3.38 3.90
C PHE A 120 16.09 4.22 3.02
N LYS A 121 16.49 3.68 1.86
CA LYS A 121 17.37 4.37 0.93
C LYS A 121 16.84 5.76 0.56
N ALA A 122 17.69 6.77 0.60
CA ALA A 122 17.37 8.17 0.32
C ALA A 122 16.42 8.85 1.33
N PHE A 123 16.12 8.22 2.45
CA PHE A 123 15.32 8.83 3.51
C PHE A 123 16.21 9.45 4.59
N GLN A 124 15.74 10.55 5.17
CA GLN A 124 16.39 11.16 6.32
C GLN A 124 16.13 10.30 7.56
N MET A 125 17.20 9.80 8.18
CA MET A 125 17.11 8.85 9.30
C MET A 125 17.26 9.52 10.66
N GLU A 126 17.80 10.73 10.71
CA GLU A 126 18.07 11.44 11.96
C GLU A 126 17.48 12.84 11.91
N GLY A 127 17.12 13.34 13.08
CA GLY A 127 16.65 14.70 13.26
C GLY A 127 17.48 15.44 14.30
N GLN A 128 17.27 16.75 14.40
CA GLN A 128 17.93 17.62 15.37
C GLN A 128 16.90 18.51 16.06
N LEU A 129 17.20 18.91 17.28
CA LEU A 129 16.42 19.92 17.98
C LEU A 129 16.67 21.29 17.32
N HIS A 130 15.65 22.14 17.29
CA HIS A 130 15.75 23.48 16.70
C HIS A 130 16.35 24.50 17.66
N HIS A 131 16.11 24.38 18.96
CA HIS A 131 16.51 25.36 19.96
C HIS A 131 17.50 24.84 21.01
N TYR A 132 17.68 23.54 21.05
CA TYR A 132 18.57 22.87 22.02
C TYR A 132 19.43 21.84 21.29
N LYS A 133 20.39 21.28 22.00
CA LYS A 133 21.20 20.16 21.55
C LYS A 133 20.83 18.93 22.36
N TRP A 134 20.89 17.76 21.73
CA TRP A 134 20.77 16.47 22.45
C TRP A 134 21.89 16.25 23.43
#